data_9d5c21146a0182f47de5d4bc5f03ae5b
#
_entry.id   9d5c21146a0182f47de5d4bc5f03ae5b
#
_cell.length_a   1.000
_cell.length_b   1.000
_cell.length_c   1.000
_cell.angle_alpha   90.00
_cell.angle_beta   90.00
_cell.angle_gamma   90.00
#
_symmetry.space_group_name_H-M   'P 1'
#
loop_
_entity.id
_entity.type
_entity.pdbx_description
1 polymer ?
#
loop_
_entity_poly.entity_id
_entity_poly.type
_entity_poly.pdbx_seq_one_letter_code
_entity_poly.pdbx_strand_id
1 'polypeptide(L)'
;RSTLFPYTTLFRSKAFTKLYGMAGVRLGYCLCGDEALLEKMQTAGQPWAVSSLAQAAGVAALKETAYVDEVRALIARQRPVLTAGLRALGLRVIDGKANYLLFRAPADLNERLRPLGTQVRSCANYPGLGPEWYRTAVRTAPENARLLELMKEVLG
;
A
#
# COMPACT_ATOMS: atom_id res chain seq x y z
N ARG A 1 -13.13 -14.31 11.34
CA ARG A 1 -12.84 -13.75 12.68
C ARG A 1 -11.39 -14.01 13.02
N SER A 2 -10.57 -12.98 12.93
CA SER A 2 -9.20 -13.04 13.46
C SER A 2 -9.25 -12.72 14.96
N THR A 3 -9.30 -13.75 15.78
CA THR A 3 -9.34 -13.70 17.25
C THR A 3 -7.93 -13.69 17.87
N LEU A 4 -6.94 -13.13 17.18
CA LEU A 4 -5.52 -13.36 17.53
C LEU A 4 -4.93 -12.41 18.55
N PHE A 5 -5.69 -11.42 19.10
CA PHE A 5 -5.13 -10.53 20.12
C PHE A 5 -6.21 -10.04 21.10
N PRO A 6 -5.91 -10.02 22.40
CA PRO A 6 -6.81 -9.41 23.38
C PRO A 6 -6.98 -7.91 23.07
N TYR A 7 -8.22 -7.46 23.07
CA TYR A 7 -8.65 -6.12 22.61
C TYR A 7 -8.14 -4.94 23.48
N THR A 8 -7.47 -5.18 24.56
CA THR A 8 -7.24 -4.19 25.62
C THR A 8 -6.04 -3.26 25.41
N THR A 9 -5.15 -3.54 24.46
CA THR A 9 -3.94 -2.70 24.26
C THR A 9 -3.53 -2.49 22.80
N LEU A 10 -4.35 -2.89 21.83
CA LEU A 10 -3.97 -2.82 20.43
C LEU A 10 -4.25 -1.41 19.87
N PHE A 11 -3.17 -0.68 19.60
CA PHE A 11 -3.23 0.52 18.80
C PHE A 11 -3.28 0.15 17.31
N ARG A 12 -4.32 0.62 16.60
CA ARG A 12 -4.45 0.47 15.14
C ARG A 12 -4.68 1.82 14.50
N SER A 13 -3.80 2.20 13.59
CA SER A 13 -4.00 3.39 12.75
C SER A 13 -4.39 2.98 11.33
N LYS A 14 -5.30 3.73 10.73
CA LYS A 14 -5.68 3.60 9.32
C LYS A 14 -5.72 4.96 8.66
N ALA A 15 -5.32 5.01 7.39
CA ALA A 15 -5.42 6.20 6.57
C ALA A 15 -6.35 5.97 5.38
N PHE A 16 -7.08 6.98 4.99
CA PHE A 16 -7.93 6.97 3.80
C PHE A 16 -7.11 7.09 2.49
N THR A 17 -5.83 7.37 2.62
CA THR A 17 -4.89 7.61 1.52
C THR A 17 -4.86 6.51 0.46
N LYS A 18 -4.86 5.22 0.86
CA LYS A 18 -4.64 4.10 -0.07
C LYS A 18 -5.96 3.47 -0.50
N LEU A 19 -6.73 2.94 0.45
CA LEU A 19 -7.96 2.21 0.15
C LEU A 19 -8.98 3.07 -0.59
N TYR A 20 -9.15 4.31 -0.16
CA TYR A 20 -10.14 5.24 -0.74
C TYR A 20 -9.51 6.26 -1.72
N GLY A 21 -8.22 6.16 -2.01
CA GLY A 21 -7.54 7.08 -2.94
C GLY A 21 -7.48 8.55 -2.48
N MET A 22 -7.72 8.82 -1.19
CA MET A 22 -7.92 10.17 -0.64
C MET A 22 -6.63 10.75 -0.04
N ALA A 23 -5.53 10.70 -0.76
CA ALA A 23 -4.22 11.16 -0.25
C ALA A 23 -4.20 12.66 0.09
N GLY A 24 -4.81 13.50 -0.74
CA GLY A 24 -4.87 14.97 -0.57
C GLY A 24 -5.74 15.43 0.59
N VAL A 25 -6.71 14.63 1.01
CA VAL A 25 -7.66 14.96 2.09
C VAL A 25 -6.99 14.94 3.47
N ARG A 26 -5.84 14.28 3.61
CA ARG A 26 -5.07 14.18 4.86
C ARG A 26 -5.86 13.62 6.04
N LEU A 27 -6.64 12.56 5.79
CA LEU A 27 -7.52 11.92 6.77
C LEU A 27 -7.01 10.54 7.16
N GLY A 28 -7.07 10.25 8.44
CA GLY A 28 -6.84 8.95 9.05
C GLY A 28 -7.56 8.86 10.39
N TYR A 29 -7.56 7.67 10.96
CA TYR A 29 -8.09 7.44 12.29
C TYR A 29 -7.27 6.38 13.03
N CYS A 30 -7.38 6.39 14.35
CA CYS A 30 -6.84 5.32 15.18
C CYS A 30 -7.93 4.71 16.05
N LEU A 31 -7.72 3.45 16.40
CA LEU A 31 -8.52 2.69 17.34
C LEU A 31 -7.58 2.17 18.43
N CYS A 32 -7.91 2.43 19.68
CA CYS A 32 -7.14 1.96 20.83
C CYS A 32 -8.11 1.69 21.98
N GLY A 33 -7.84 0.64 22.76
CA GLY A 33 -8.58 0.36 23.98
C GLY A 33 -8.06 1.13 25.22
N ASP A 34 -6.96 1.86 25.07
CA ASP A 34 -6.38 2.70 26.12
C ASP A 34 -6.83 4.14 25.93
N GLU A 35 -7.82 4.57 26.71
CA GLU A 35 -8.39 5.93 26.66
C GLU A 35 -7.33 6.98 27.05
N ALA A 36 -6.47 6.70 28.03
CA ALA A 36 -5.45 7.64 28.45
C ALA A 36 -4.40 7.89 27.35
N LEU A 37 -4.12 6.89 26.53
CA LEU A 37 -3.27 7.07 25.34
C LEU A 37 -3.97 7.94 24.30
N LEU A 38 -5.27 7.72 24.05
CA LEU A 38 -6.05 8.55 23.11
C LEU A 38 -6.09 10.01 23.54
N GLU A 39 -6.30 10.29 24.83
CA GLU A 39 -6.25 11.65 25.39
C GLU A 39 -4.90 12.33 25.20
N LYS A 40 -3.79 11.60 25.50
CA LYS A 40 -2.43 12.11 25.27
C LYS A 40 -2.18 12.42 23.80
N MET A 41 -2.65 11.56 22.88
CA MET A 41 -2.53 11.82 21.43
C MET A 41 -3.34 13.05 21.02
N GLN A 42 -4.54 13.21 21.54
CA GLN A 42 -5.40 14.37 21.25
C GLN A 42 -4.77 15.67 21.77
N THR A 43 -4.23 15.65 22.99
CA THR A 43 -3.55 16.79 23.60
C THR A 43 -2.23 17.16 22.89
N ALA A 44 -1.49 16.17 22.38
CA ALA A 44 -0.26 16.40 21.62
C ALA A 44 -0.53 16.84 20.17
N GLY A 45 -1.75 16.68 19.68
CA GLY A 45 -2.16 17.06 18.33
C GLY A 45 -2.44 18.57 18.20
N GLN A 46 -2.56 19.01 16.95
CA GLN A 46 -2.98 20.38 16.67
C GLN A 46 -4.50 20.52 16.86
N PRO A 47 -5.00 21.61 17.45
CA PRO A 47 -6.42 21.95 17.39
C PRO A 47 -6.89 22.00 15.94
N TRP A 48 -8.10 21.50 15.68
CA TRP A 48 -8.71 21.53 14.32
C TRP A 48 -7.89 20.78 13.25
N ALA A 49 -7.15 19.73 13.64
CA ALA A 49 -6.27 18.95 12.76
C ALA A 49 -6.97 18.36 11.53
N VAL A 50 -8.30 18.15 11.59
CA VAL A 50 -9.11 17.58 10.50
C VAL A 50 -10.14 18.60 10.04
N SER A 51 -10.05 19.00 8.78
CA SER A 51 -11.00 19.94 8.18
C SER A 51 -12.41 19.35 8.08
N SER A 52 -13.44 20.20 8.08
CA SER A 52 -14.84 19.76 7.90
C SER A 52 -15.07 19.01 6.58
N LEU A 53 -14.39 19.42 5.51
CA LEU A 53 -14.41 18.70 4.22
C LEU A 53 -13.84 17.30 4.33
N ALA A 54 -12.72 17.14 5.04
CA ALA A 54 -12.11 15.83 5.27
C ALA A 54 -13.02 14.93 6.11
N GLN A 55 -13.69 15.48 7.14
CA GLN A 55 -14.64 14.73 7.95
C GLN A 55 -15.83 14.25 7.11
N ALA A 56 -16.45 15.14 6.33
CA ALA A 56 -17.57 14.80 5.46
C ALA A 56 -17.19 13.72 4.43
N ALA A 57 -16.03 13.89 3.77
CA ALA A 57 -15.50 12.91 2.82
C ALA A 57 -15.21 11.54 3.48
N GLY A 58 -14.66 11.54 4.70
CA GLY A 58 -14.39 10.32 5.45
C GLY A 58 -15.64 9.56 5.82
N VAL A 59 -16.67 10.27 6.31
CA VAL A 59 -17.97 9.66 6.63
C VAL A 59 -18.63 9.07 5.39
N ALA A 60 -18.57 9.77 4.25
CA ALA A 60 -19.08 9.25 2.97
C ALA A 60 -18.30 7.99 2.54
N ALA A 61 -16.97 8.04 2.56
CA ALA A 61 -16.12 6.92 2.16
C ALA A 61 -16.36 5.65 3.00
N LEU A 62 -16.61 5.78 4.30
CA LEU A 62 -16.89 4.64 5.18
C LEU A 62 -18.21 3.91 4.84
N LYS A 63 -19.12 4.55 4.11
CA LYS A 63 -20.37 3.94 3.63
C LYS A 63 -20.19 3.13 2.33
N GLU A 64 -19.09 3.33 1.62
CA GLU A 64 -18.78 2.69 0.33
C GLU A 64 -18.24 1.26 0.54
N THR A 65 -19.05 0.39 1.14
CA THR A 65 -18.66 -1.00 1.44
C THR A 65 -18.46 -1.84 0.19
N ALA A 66 -19.30 -1.64 -0.85
CA ALA A 66 -19.18 -2.34 -2.12
C ALA A 66 -17.82 -2.04 -2.80
N TYR A 67 -17.41 -0.78 -2.82
CA TYR A 67 -16.09 -0.37 -3.32
C TYR A 67 -14.94 -1.07 -2.59
N VAL A 68 -15.03 -1.16 -1.26
CA VAL A 68 -14.01 -1.85 -0.44
C VAL A 68 -13.90 -3.32 -0.82
N ASP A 69 -15.02 -3.99 -1.05
CA ASP A 69 -15.06 -5.41 -1.42
C ASP A 69 -14.56 -5.62 -2.85
N GLU A 70 -14.88 -4.75 -3.78
CA GLU A 70 -14.33 -4.75 -5.15
C GLU A 70 -12.81 -4.61 -5.16
N VAL A 71 -12.26 -3.65 -4.40
CA VAL A 71 -10.81 -3.44 -4.29
C VAL A 71 -10.12 -4.67 -3.67
N ARG A 72 -10.71 -5.25 -2.63
CA ARG A 72 -10.18 -6.48 -2.01
C ARG A 72 -10.18 -7.66 -2.98
N ALA A 73 -11.25 -7.82 -3.72
CA ALA A 73 -11.39 -8.87 -4.73
C ALA A 73 -10.39 -8.68 -5.87
N LEU A 74 -10.18 -7.44 -6.34
CA LEU A 74 -9.17 -7.12 -7.34
C LEU A 74 -7.77 -7.51 -6.86
N ILE A 75 -7.39 -7.09 -5.65
CA ILE A 75 -6.07 -7.42 -5.09
C ILE A 75 -5.90 -8.93 -4.91
N ALA A 76 -6.94 -9.63 -4.46
CA ALA A 76 -6.90 -11.07 -4.28
C ALA A 76 -6.68 -11.81 -5.61
N ARG A 77 -7.30 -11.35 -6.71
CA ARG A 77 -7.12 -11.92 -8.05
C ARG A 77 -5.78 -11.54 -8.67
N GLN A 78 -5.38 -10.28 -8.57
CA GLN A 78 -4.24 -9.76 -9.32
C GLN A 78 -2.89 -10.02 -8.64
N ARG A 79 -2.84 -10.12 -7.32
CA ARG A 79 -1.59 -10.40 -6.60
C ARG A 79 -0.91 -11.70 -7.06
N PRO A 80 -1.57 -12.88 -7.09
CA PRO A 80 -0.92 -14.09 -7.55
C PRO A 80 -0.44 -13.99 -9.00
N VAL A 81 -1.18 -13.33 -9.88
CA VAL A 81 -0.80 -13.12 -11.29
C VAL A 81 0.48 -12.30 -11.38
N LEU A 82 0.53 -11.15 -10.71
CA LEU A 82 1.70 -10.28 -10.71
C LEU A 82 2.91 -10.97 -10.03
N THR A 83 2.69 -11.72 -8.95
CA THR A 83 3.74 -12.49 -8.27
C THR A 83 4.33 -13.53 -9.21
N ALA A 84 3.50 -14.30 -9.91
CA ALA A 84 3.94 -15.32 -10.87
C ALA A 84 4.70 -14.68 -12.04
N GLY A 85 4.21 -13.56 -12.57
CA GLY A 85 4.87 -12.83 -13.65
C GLY A 85 6.27 -12.34 -13.27
N LEU A 86 6.41 -11.73 -12.08
CA LEU A 86 7.73 -11.30 -11.59
C LEU A 86 8.69 -12.48 -11.37
N ARG A 87 8.20 -13.61 -10.83
CA ARG A 87 9.00 -14.82 -10.64
C ARG A 87 9.42 -15.44 -11.97
N ALA A 88 8.56 -15.41 -12.99
CA ALA A 88 8.89 -15.89 -14.33
C ALA A 88 10.00 -15.07 -15.01
N LEU A 89 10.19 -13.80 -14.60
CA LEU A 89 11.33 -12.97 -15.01
C LEU A 89 12.61 -13.24 -14.17
N GLY A 90 12.64 -14.30 -13.36
CA GLY A 90 13.77 -14.65 -12.51
C GLY A 90 13.92 -13.81 -11.24
N LEU A 91 12.94 -12.97 -10.91
CA LEU A 91 13.03 -12.07 -9.77
C LEU A 91 12.61 -12.79 -8.47
N ARG A 92 13.33 -12.49 -7.37
CA ARG A 92 12.95 -12.94 -6.05
C ARG A 92 11.81 -12.05 -5.52
N VAL A 93 10.64 -12.64 -5.32
CA VAL A 93 9.47 -11.95 -4.74
C VAL A 93 9.21 -12.47 -3.33
N ILE A 94 9.03 -11.56 -2.39
CA ILE A 94 8.70 -11.88 -1.00
C ILE A 94 7.19 -12.02 -0.87
N ASP A 95 6.75 -13.13 -0.30
CA ASP A 95 5.34 -13.38 -0.05
C ASP A 95 4.80 -12.42 1.02
N GLY A 96 3.61 -11.89 0.77
CA GLY A 96 2.98 -10.91 1.65
C GLY A 96 1.48 -10.80 1.40
N LYS A 97 0.79 -10.07 2.29
CA LYS A 97 -0.67 -9.85 2.23
C LYS A 97 -1.05 -8.39 1.93
N ALA A 98 -0.06 -7.52 1.76
CA ALA A 98 -0.30 -6.10 1.46
C ALA A 98 -0.79 -5.90 0.01
N ASN A 99 -1.26 -4.71 -0.31
CA ASN A 99 -1.63 -4.31 -1.67
C ASN A 99 -0.42 -3.96 -2.56
N TYR A 100 0.75 -4.44 -2.19
CA TYR A 100 2.00 -4.32 -2.95
C TYR A 100 2.84 -5.59 -2.80
N LEU A 101 3.82 -5.74 -3.67
CA LEU A 101 4.83 -6.80 -3.64
C LEU A 101 6.20 -6.18 -3.39
N LEU A 102 7.01 -6.81 -2.54
CA LEU A 102 8.42 -6.54 -2.35
C LEU A 102 9.21 -7.57 -3.17
N PHE A 103 10.15 -7.09 -3.99
CA PHE A 103 10.95 -7.97 -4.86
C PHE A 103 12.36 -7.44 -5.02
N ARG A 104 13.27 -8.31 -5.44
CA ARG A 104 14.66 -7.99 -5.72
C ARG A 104 14.91 -8.02 -7.23
N ALA A 105 15.60 -7.00 -7.74
CA ALA A 105 15.98 -6.84 -9.13
C ALA A 105 17.34 -6.11 -9.22
N PRO A 106 17.97 -5.97 -10.41
CA PRO A 106 19.17 -5.15 -10.56
C PRO A 106 19.00 -3.74 -10.02
N ALA A 107 20.05 -3.18 -9.41
CA ALA A 107 20.01 -1.88 -8.73
C ALA A 107 19.67 -0.70 -9.67
N ASP A 108 19.92 -0.86 -10.95
CA ASP A 108 19.65 0.10 -12.02
C ASP A 108 18.27 -0.06 -12.68
N LEU A 109 17.39 -0.91 -12.14
CA LEU A 109 16.07 -1.20 -12.74
C LEU A 109 15.27 0.08 -13.06
N ASN A 110 15.23 1.06 -12.15
CA ASN A 110 14.49 2.29 -12.37
C ASN A 110 15.14 3.21 -13.43
N GLU A 111 16.46 3.15 -13.60
CA GLU A 111 17.17 3.87 -14.65
C GLU A 111 16.78 3.34 -16.03
N ARG A 112 16.62 2.02 -16.14
CA ARG A 112 16.17 1.34 -17.38
C ARG A 112 14.66 1.54 -17.64
N LEU A 113 13.82 1.56 -16.61
CA LEU A 113 12.37 1.74 -16.76
C LEU A 113 11.95 3.18 -17.03
N ARG A 114 12.70 4.17 -16.54
CA ARG A 114 12.37 5.60 -16.65
C ARG A 114 12.18 6.09 -18.08
N PRO A 115 13.04 5.74 -19.05
CA PRO A 115 12.83 6.12 -20.46
C PRO A 115 11.53 5.58 -21.05
N LEU A 116 11.02 4.47 -20.48
CA LEU A 116 9.76 3.83 -20.89
C LEU A 116 8.53 4.40 -20.15
N GLY A 117 8.71 5.52 -19.43
CA GLY A 117 7.64 6.21 -18.70
C GLY A 117 7.15 5.47 -17.44
N THR A 118 7.93 4.52 -16.90
CA THR A 118 7.55 3.69 -15.76
C THR A 118 8.61 3.71 -14.68
N GLN A 119 8.17 3.63 -13.44
CA GLN A 119 9.04 3.46 -12.26
C GLN A 119 8.39 2.56 -11.22
N VAL A 120 9.22 1.85 -10.46
CA VAL A 120 8.84 1.13 -9.25
C VAL A 120 9.46 1.79 -8.01
N ARG A 121 8.87 1.62 -6.86
CA ARG A 121 9.38 2.23 -5.63
C ARG A 121 10.68 1.55 -5.20
N SER A 122 11.81 2.28 -5.22
CA SER A 122 13.05 1.83 -4.58
C SER A 122 12.88 1.76 -3.06
N CYS A 123 13.43 0.71 -2.46
CA CYS A 123 13.46 0.48 -1.03
C CYS A 123 14.85 0.72 -0.41
N ALA A 124 15.77 1.30 -1.13
CA ALA A 124 17.14 1.56 -0.65
C ALA A 124 17.21 2.45 0.61
N ASN A 125 16.16 3.22 0.88
CA ASN A 125 16.05 4.06 2.08
C ASN A 125 15.49 3.33 3.32
N TYR A 126 15.20 2.03 3.21
CA TYR A 126 14.74 1.23 4.36
C TYR A 126 15.93 0.55 5.02
N PRO A 127 16.10 0.64 6.36
CA PRO A 127 17.14 -0.09 7.06
C PRO A 127 17.08 -1.60 6.74
N GLY A 128 18.21 -2.17 6.34
CA GLY A 128 18.32 -3.59 6.00
C GLY A 128 17.93 -3.97 4.56
N LEU A 129 17.51 -2.99 3.72
CA LEU A 129 17.29 -3.20 2.29
C LEU A 129 18.31 -2.40 1.46
N GLY A 130 18.90 -3.05 0.45
CA GLY A 130 19.83 -2.42 -0.49
C GLY A 130 19.12 -1.80 -1.71
N PRO A 131 19.90 -1.21 -2.64
CA PRO A 131 19.37 -0.58 -3.85
C PRO A 131 18.70 -1.57 -4.81
N GLU A 132 18.95 -2.87 -4.65
CA GLU A 132 18.33 -3.95 -5.42
C GLU A 132 16.91 -4.30 -4.96
N TRP A 133 16.40 -3.70 -3.89
CA TRP A 133 15.06 -3.96 -3.40
C TRP A 133 14.06 -2.91 -3.87
N TYR A 134 12.97 -3.42 -4.39
CA TYR A 134 11.89 -2.60 -4.96
C TYR A 134 10.53 -3.05 -4.46
N ARG A 135 9.57 -2.14 -4.57
CA ARG A 135 8.17 -2.38 -4.25
C ARG A 135 7.28 -1.88 -5.38
N THR A 136 6.34 -2.71 -5.82
CA THR A 136 5.29 -2.32 -6.77
C THR A 136 3.90 -2.55 -6.19
N ALA A 137 2.94 -1.70 -6.51
CA ALA A 137 1.54 -1.90 -6.12
C ALA A 137 0.90 -3.00 -6.98
N VAL A 138 -0.03 -3.74 -6.37
CA VAL A 138 -0.95 -4.60 -7.11
C VAL A 138 -2.02 -3.69 -7.70
N ARG A 139 -2.14 -3.67 -9.03
CA ARG A 139 -3.03 -2.79 -9.78
C ARG A 139 -4.03 -3.60 -10.61
N THR A 140 -4.70 -2.95 -11.56
CA THR A 140 -5.60 -3.62 -12.51
C THR A 140 -4.84 -4.58 -13.44
N ALA A 141 -5.54 -5.54 -14.04
CA ALA A 141 -4.91 -6.52 -14.92
C ALA A 141 -4.12 -5.88 -16.08
N PRO A 142 -4.65 -4.87 -16.82
CA PRO A 142 -3.89 -4.20 -17.88
C PRO A 142 -2.63 -3.50 -17.38
N GLU A 143 -2.69 -2.82 -16.21
CA GLU A 143 -1.54 -2.13 -15.65
C GLU A 143 -0.45 -3.09 -15.18
N ASN A 144 -0.84 -4.21 -14.54
CA ASN A 144 0.10 -5.25 -14.13
C ASN A 144 0.75 -5.92 -15.34
N ALA A 145 -0.02 -6.23 -16.39
CA ALA A 145 0.50 -6.79 -17.63
C ALA A 145 1.51 -5.84 -18.29
N ARG A 146 1.18 -4.55 -18.38
CA ARG A 146 2.07 -3.54 -18.94
C ARG A 146 3.38 -3.44 -18.15
N LEU A 147 3.32 -3.47 -16.82
CA LEU A 147 4.54 -3.47 -15.99
C LEU A 147 5.41 -4.69 -16.29
N LEU A 148 4.82 -5.89 -16.38
CA LEU A 148 5.57 -7.12 -16.66
C LEU A 148 6.21 -7.11 -18.06
N GLU A 149 5.52 -6.58 -19.08
CA GLU A 149 6.07 -6.38 -20.42
C GLU A 149 7.31 -5.49 -20.39
N LEU A 150 7.20 -4.30 -19.76
CA LEU A 150 8.30 -3.36 -19.66
C LEU A 150 9.48 -3.94 -18.85
N MET A 151 9.20 -4.68 -17.79
CA MET A 151 10.25 -5.36 -17.02
C MET A 151 10.91 -6.45 -17.82
N LYS A 152 10.18 -7.20 -18.66
CA LYS A 152 10.76 -8.20 -19.57
C LYS A 152 11.68 -7.54 -20.60
N GLU A 153 11.30 -6.39 -21.14
CA GLU A 153 12.10 -5.63 -22.11
C GLU A 153 13.44 -5.16 -21.52
N VAL A 154 13.43 -4.67 -20.27
CA VAL A 154 14.65 -4.12 -19.65
C VAL A 154 15.52 -5.15 -18.93
N LEU A 155 15.01 -6.35 -18.66
CA LEU A 155 15.74 -7.42 -17.95
C LEU A 155 16.25 -8.52 -18.89
N GLY A 156 15.63 -8.67 -20.08
CA GLY A 156 16.02 -9.64 -21.11
C GLY A 156 17.15 -9.13 -21.92
#